data_bda42828026b973907b8e0b52f08bf6e
#
_entry.id   bda42828026b973907b8e0b52f08bf6e
#
_cell.length_a   1.000
_cell.length_b   1.000
_cell.length_c   1.000
_cell.angle_alpha   90.00
_cell.angle_beta   90.00
_cell.angle_gamma   90.00
#
_symmetry.space_group_name_H-M   'P 1'
#
loop_
_entity.id
_entity.type
_entity.pdbx_description
1 polymer ?
#
loop_
_entity_poly.entity_id
_entity_poly.type
_entity_poly.pdbx_seq_one_letter_code
_entity_poly.pdbx_strand_id
1 'polypeptide(L)'
;GAMCISYSGRCLLSNYFTGRDANLGACTHPCRWKYYLMEENRPGEYLPVFENDRGTYIFNSKDLCMIEYIPELIEVGIDSFKVEGRMKTALYVAAVARTYRMAIDDYFISPERYRERLPYYREEISKCTYRQFTTGFFFEKPKTDAQIYDNNVYVKEYTYLGLIYQVHSDRICEMEQRNKFYVGDQVEVMKPNGENKIVTVESIQDENGLCMDCCPHPKQKLFVRFSEPLEIFDLVRQKE
;
A
#
# COMPACT_ATOMS: atom_id res chain seq x y z
N GLY A 1 5.84 -4.55 0.34
CA GLY A 1 5.54 -4.59 -1.10
C GLY A 1 5.64 -5.98 -1.67
N ALA A 2 5.56 -6.06 -3.00
CA ALA A 2 5.61 -7.33 -3.69
C ALA A 2 6.92 -8.08 -3.49
N MET A 3 6.86 -9.32 -3.00
CA MET A 3 8.02 -10.19 -2.99
C MET A 3 8.42 -10.52 -4.44
N CYS A 4 9.65 -10.23 -4.83
CA CYS A 4 10.18 -10.62 -6.13
C CYS A 4 10.92 -11.96 -6.01
N ILE A 5 10.61 -12.90 -6.90
CA ILE A 5 11.30 -14.21 -6.96
C ILE A 5 12.60 -14.15 -7.76
N SER A 6 12.82 -13.04 -8.48
CA SER A 6 14.01 -12.83 -9.29
C SER A 6 15.02 -11.96 -8.57
N TYR A 7 16.29 -12.16 -8.90
CA TYR A 7 17.32 -11.22 -8.48
C TYR A 7 16.98 -9.83 -8.99
N SER A 8 17.04 -8.83 -8.12
CA SER A 8 16.57 -7.46 -8.42
C SER A 8 17.20 -6.92 -9.71
N GLY A 9 16.36 -6.44 -10.62
CA GLY A 9 16.77 -5.91 -11.91
C GLY A 9 17.24 -6.96 -12.96
N ARG A 10 17.16 -8.25 -12.64
CA ARG A 10 17.59 -9.33 -13.54
C ARG A 10 16.45 -10.07 -14.22
N CYS A 11 15.21 -9.81 -13.84
CA CYS A 11 14.07 -10.47 -14.44
C CYS A 11 13.74 -9.90 -15.82
N LEU A 12 13.79 -10.75 -16.83
CA LEU A 12 13.44 -10.38 -18.22
C LEU A 12 11.97 -10.64 -18.57
N LEU A 13 11.21 -11.26 -17.67
CA LEU A 13 9.82 -11.66 -17.95
C LEU A 13 8.92 -10.46 -18.29
N SER A 14 9.10 -9.34 -17.58
CA SER A 14 8.34 -8.11 -17.85
C SER A 14 8.68 -7.54 -19.24
N ASN A 15 9.96 -7.49 -19.59
CA ASN A 15 10.38 -7.02 -20.91
C ASN A 15 9.85 -7.93 -22.01
N TYR A 16 9.97 -9.25 -21.84
CA TYR A 16 9.50 -10.24 -22.81
C TYR A 16 8.00 -10.11 -23.11
N PHE A 17 7.16 -9.95 -22.07
CA PHE A 17 5.71 -9.87 -22.27
C PHE A 17 5.21 -8.47 -22.66
N THR A 18 5.88 -7.40 -22.23
CA THR A 18 5.33 -6.04 -22.31
C THR A 18 6.29 -4.99 -22.86
N GLY A 19 7.52 -5.36 -23.21
CA GLY A 19 8.57 -4.42 -23.61
C GLY A 19 9.06 -3.49 -22.47
N ARG A 20 8.68 -3.76 -21.23
CA ARG A 20 8.99 -2.90 -20.07
C ARG A 20 10.04 -3.53 -19.18
N ASP A 21 11.17 -2.85 -19.02
CA ASP A 21 12.30 -3.36 -18.26
C ASP A 21 12.13 -3.23 -16.75
N ALA A 22 12.32 -4.34 -16.03
CA ALA A 22 12.28 -4.37 -14.58
C ALA A 22 13.44 -3.58 -13.92
N ASN A 23 14.63 -3.60 -14.54
CA ASN A 23 15.81 -2.88 -14.07
C ASN A 23 15.68 -1.35 -14.21
N LEU A 24 14.80 -0.88 -15.09
CA LEU A 24 14.45 0.54 -15.24
C LEU A 24 13.27 0.95 -14.33
N GLY A 25 12.89 0.11 -13.37
CA GLY A 25 11.74 0.34 -12.52
C GLY A 25 10.39 0.20 -13.25
N ALA A 26 10.37 -0.37 -14.46
CA ALA A 26 9.16 -0.47 -15.29
C ALA A 26 8.48 -1.86 -15.26
N CYS A 27 8.80 -2.68 -14.24
CA CYS A 27 8.23 -4.03 -14.10
C CYS A 27 6.70 -4.01 -14.03
N THR A 28 6.05 -4.79 -14.89
CA THR A 28 4.60 -4.96 -14.93
C THR A 28 4.11 -6.13 -14.07
N HIS A 29 5.03 -6.78 -13.36
CA HIS A 29 4.78 -7.94 -12.49
C HIS A 29 4.05 -9.10 -13.18
N PRO A 30 4.48 -9.56 -14.38
CA PRO A 30 3.79 -10.64 -15.08
C PRO A 30 3.80 -11.94 -14.28
N CYS A 31 4.77 -12.14 -13.38
CA CYS A 31 4.79 -13.27 -12.46
C CYS A 31 3.59 -13.33 -11.49
N ARG A 32 2.73 -12.32 -11.48
CA ARG A 32 1.53 -12.22 -10.64
C ARG A 32 0.24 -12.22 -11.43
N TRP A 33 0.32 -12.30 -12.76
CA TRP A 33 -0.86 -12.41 -13.59
C TRP A 33 -1.47 -13.81 -13.43
N LYS A 34 -2.75 -13.88 -13.66
CA LYS A 34 -3.44 -15.17 -13.73
C LYS A 34 -3.19 -15.76 -15.11
N TYR A 35 -2.63 -16.96 -15.15
CA TYR A 35 -2.37 -17.67 -16.38
C TYR A 35 -3.23 -18.92 -16.49
N TYR A 36 -3.44 -19.33 -17.73
CA TYR A 36 -4.05 -20.60 -18.08
C TYR A 36 -3.18 -21.26 -19.13
N LEU A 37 -3.10 -22.56 -19.09
CA LEU A 37 -2.55 -23.34 -20.19
C LEU A 37 -3.66 -23.58 -21.21
N MET A 38 -3.33 -23.46 -22.48
CA MET A 38 -4.18 -23.83 -23.58
C MET A 38 -3.41 -24.84 -24.46
N GLU A 39 -4.02 -25.97 -24.71
CA GLU A 39 -3.47 -26.98 -25.59
C GLU A 39 -3.73 -26.57 -27.05
N GLU A 40 -2.70 -26.70 -27.94
CA GLU A 40 -2.74 -26.16 -29.30
C GLU A 40 -3.92 -26.67 -30.13
N ASN A 41 -4.31 -27.95 -29.94
CA ASN A 41 -5.43 -28.58 -30.63
C ASN A 41 -6.78 -28.36 -29.97
N ARG A 42 -6.82 -27.57 -28.87
CA ARG A 42 -8.05 -27.23 -28.13
C ARG A 42 -8.17 -25.73 -27.89
N PRO A 43 -8.23 -24.94 -28.97
CA PRO A 43 -8.35 -23.48 -28.83
C PRO A 43 -9.65 -23.10 -28.13
N GLY A 44 -9.54 -22.24 -27.09
CA GLY A 44 -10.67 -21.78 -26.29
C GLY A 44 -10.92 -22.58 -25.00
N GLU A 45 -10.26 -23.71 -24.79
CA GLU A 45 -10.24 -24.40 -23.52
C GLU A 45 -9.08 -23.88 -22.66
N TYR A 46 -9.40 -23.19 -21.57
CA TYR A 46 -8.43 -22.63 -20.64
C TYR A 46 -8.26 -23.55 -19.43
N LEU A 47 -7.11 -24.21 -19.34
CA LEU A 47 -6.76 -25.06 -18.22
C LEU A 47 -6.13 -24.22 -17.12
N PRO A 48 -6.76 -24.08 -15.94
CA PRO A 48 -6.17 -23.32 -14.85
C PRO A 48 -4.90 -23.99 -14.37
N VAL A 49 -3.86 -23.19 -14.12
CA VAL A 49 -2.62 -23.68 -13.55
C VAL A 49 -2.71 -23.59 -12.05
N PHE A 50 -2.68 -24.71 -11.37
CA PHE A 50 -2.64 -24.82 -9.91
C PHE A 50 -1.38 -25.54 -9.48
N GLU A 51 -0.89 -25.25 -8.29
CA GLU A 51 0.21 -26.00 -7.69
C GLU A 51 -0.25 -26.95 -6.59
N ASN A 52 0.49 -28.00 -6.49
CA ASN A 52 0.50 -28.88 -5.34
C ASN A 52 1.97 -29.07 -4.88
N ASP A 53 2.23 -29.90 -3.89
CA ASP A 53 3.56 -30.13 -3.28
C ASP A 53 4.69 -30.48 -4.26
N ARG A 54 4.46 -30.53 -5.54
CA ARG A 54 5.37 -30.98 -6.59
C ARG A 54 5.56 -30.01 -7.74
N GLY A 55 4.82 -28.94 -7.82
CA GLY A 55 4.77 -28.20 -9.07
C GLY A 55 4.83 -26.70 -8.98
N THR A 56 4.99 -26.07 -10.12
CA THR A 56 5.25 -24.63 -10.25
C THR A 56 3.98 -23.89 -10.54
N TYR A 57 3.67 -22.91 -9.75
CA TYR A 57 2.66 -21.91 -10.04
C TYR A 57 3.29 -20.64 -10.48
N ILE A 58 2.57 -19.94 -11.27
CA ILE A 58 2.91 -18.58 -11.61
C ILE A 58 2.09 -17.70 -10.64
N PHE A 59 2.54 -17.44 -9.70
CA PHE A 59 3.01 -16.75 -8.50
C PHE A 59 2.08 -15.62 -8.06
N ASN A 60 1.17 -15.91 -7.17
CA ASN A 60 0.42 -14.93 -6.40
C ASN A 60 1.09 -14.74 -5.03
N SER A 61 2.28 -14.11 -5.02
CA SER A 61 3.03 -13.95 -3.80
C SER A 61 2.36 -12.97 -2.83
N LYS A 62 2.48 -13.27 -1.53
CA LYS A 62 2.23 -12.32 -0.44
C LYS A 62 3.12 -11.09 -0.58
N ASP A 63 2.75 -10.00 0.08
CA ASP A 63 3.60 -8.81 0.15
C ASP A 63 4.73 -9.03 1.17
N LEU A 64 5.97 -8.66 0.79
CA LEU A 64 7.12 -8.68 1.69
C LEU A 64 6.97 -7.58 2.73
N CYS A 65 7.00 -7.93 4.00
CA CYS A 65 6.99 -7.00 5.12
C CYS A 65 8.01 -7.42 6.18
N MET A 66 8.95 -6.54 6.49
CA MET A 66 10.03 -6.76 7.44
C MET A 66 9.92 -5.85 8.67
N ILE A 67 8.75 -5.28 8.93
CA ILE A 67 8.57 -4.31 10.02
C ILE A 67 8.87 -4.88 11.40
N GLU A 68 8.73 -6.20 11.56
CA GLU A 68 8.98 -6.92 12.81
C GLU A 68 10.44 -7.31 13.00
N TYR A 69 11.25 -7.09 11.98
CA TYR A 69 12.64 -7.56 11.88
C TYR A 69 13.61 -6.40 11.60
N ILE A 70 13.23 -5.19 12.02
CA ILE A 70 14.08 -4.00 11.90
C ILE A 70 15.42 -4.17 12.66
N PRO A 71 15.43 -4.74 13.88
CA PRO A 71 16.68 -5.00 14.58
C PRO A 71 17.66 -5.86 13.77
N GLU A 72 17.19 -6.99 13.22
CA GLU A 72 18.00 -7.92 12.45
C GLU A 72 18.56 -7.27 11.17
N LEU A 73 17.76 -6.42 10.50
CA LEU A 73 18.20 -5.70 9.31
C LEU A 73 19.27 -4.65 9.63
N ILE A 74 19.18 -3.99 10.78
CA ILE A 74 20.16 -3.02 11.24
C ILE A 74 21.45 -3.72 11.68
N GLU A 75 21.33 -4.81 12.45
CA GLU A 75 22.47 -5.57 12.99
C GLU A 75 23.34 -6.21 11.91
N VAL A 76 22.74 -6.63 10.77
CA VAL A 76 23.52 -7.11 9.61
C VAL A 76 24.14 -5.98 8.79
N GLY A 77 23.99 -4.71 9.19
CA GLY A 77 24.64 -3.55 8.58
C GLY A 77 23.98 -3.04 7.30
N ILE A 78 22.65 -3.13 7.18
CA ILE A 78 21.93 -2.54 6.03
C ILE A 78 21.80 -1.03 6.25
N ASP A 79 22.40 -0.23 5.37
CA ASP A 79 22.42 1.23 5.46
C ASP A 79 21.11 1.88 4.95
N SER A 80 20.40 1.22 4.02
CA SER A 80 19.22 1.82 3.39
C SER A 80 18.20 0.77 2.98
N PHE A 81 16.91 1.04 3.27
CA PHE A 81 15.79 0.20 2.88
C PHE A 81 15.08 0.79 1.67
N LYS A 82 14.98 0.00 0.61
CA LYS A 82 14.17 0.36 -0.56
C LYS A 82 12.74 -0.13 -0.38
N VAL A 83 11.81 0.82 -0.28
CA VAL A 83 10.37 0.51 -0.26
C VAL A 83 9.84 0.48 -1.70
N GLU A 84 9.23 -0.63 -2.09
CA GLU A 84 8.57 -0.75 -3.40
C GLU A 84 7.10 -0.34 -3.30
N GLY A 85 6.72 0.67 -4.07
CA GLY A 85 5.37 1.23 -4.05
C GLY A 85 4.93 1.90 -5.35
N ARG A 86 5.67 1.71 -6.46
CA ARG A 86 5.38 2.40 -7.73
C ARG A 86 3.94 2.20 -8.23
N MET A 87 3.42 0.99 -8.10
CA MET A 87 2.05 0.64 -8.50
C MET A 87 1.01 0.83 -7.40
N LYS A 88 1.41 1.42 -6.28
CA LYS A 88 0.57 1.63 -5.11
C LYS A 88 0.09 3.09 -5.02
N THR A 89 -0.88 3.34 -4.16
CA THR A 89 -1.40 4.69 -3.90
C THR A 89 -0.42 5.54 -3.09
N ALA A 90 -0.60 6.86 -3.08
CA ALA A 90 0.14 7.76 -2.21
C ALA A 90 -0.05 7.39 -0.73
N LEU A 91 -1.25 6.97 -0.32
CA LEU A 91 -1.51 6.47 1.02
C LEU A 91 -0.61 5.29 1.39
N TYR A 92 -0.46 4.31 0.47
CA TYR A 92 0.42 3.16 0.72
C TYR A 92 1.87 3.60 0.93
N VAL A 93 2.40 4.43 0.01
CA VAL A 93 3.80 4.87 0.09
C VAL A 93 4.06 5.66 1.37
N ALA A 94 3.17 6.58 1.71
CA ALA A 94 3.29 7.40 2.90
C ALA A 94 3.15 6.56 4.18
N ALA A 95 2.14 5.69 4.28
CA ALA A 95 1.92 4.83 5.45
C ALA A 95 3.12 3.92 5.71
N VAL A 96 3.63 3.25 4.66
CA VAL A 96 4.77 2.34 4.80
C VAL A 96 6.05 3.10 5.14
N ALA A 97 6.38 4.18 4.40
CA ALA A 97 7.60 4.95 4.65
C ALA A 97 7.61 5.55 6.06
N ARG A 98 6.49 6.17 6.48
CA ARG A 98 6.32 6.71 7.84
C ARG A 98 6.50 5.64 8.91
N THR A 99 5.83 4.51 8.75
CA THR A 99 5.85 3.46 9.77
C THR A 99 7.23 2.82 9.92
N TYR A 100 7.92 2.56 8.80
CA TYR A 100 9.31 2.07 8.85
C TYR A 100 10.25 3.11 9.46
N ARG A 101 10.10 4.39 9.12
CA ARG A 101 10.91 5.45 9.73
C ARG A 101 10.72 5.50 11.24
N MET A 102 9.48 5.47 11.71
CA MET A 102 9.17 5.46 13.14
C MET A 102 9.74 4.21 13.85
N ALA A 103 9.61 3.03 13.24
CA ALA A 103 10.14 1.80 13.81
C ALA A 103 11.69 1.84 13.96
N ILE A 104 12.37 2.37 12.94
CA ILE A 104 13.84 2.55 12.97
C ILE A 104 14.22 3.55 14.05
N ASP A 105 13.57 4.71 14.12
CA ASP A 105 13.85 5.76 15.11
C ASP A 105 13.61 5.26 16.53
N ASP A 106 12.50 4.56 16.76
CA ASP A 106 12.19 3.98 18.07
C ASP A 106 13.19 2.91 18.48
N TYR A 107 13.70 2.08 17.54
CA TYR A 107 14.75 1.11 17.82
C TYR A 107 16.06 1.78 18.25
N PHE A 108 16.43 2.89 17.59
CA PHE A 108 17.62 3.65 17.98
C PHE A 108 17.47 4.41 19.31
N ILE A 109 16.23 4.73 19.71
CA ILE A 109 15.97 5.26 21.06
C ILE A 109 16.13 4.15 22.10
N SER A 110 15.41 3.05 21.95
CA SER A 110 15.64 1.81 22.69
C SER A 110 14.96 0.61 22.01
N PRO A 111 15.57 -0.60 22.05
CA PRO A 111 14.94 -1.82 21.55
C PRO A 111 13.59 -2.14 22.23
N GLU A 112 13.43 -1.76 23.52
CA GLU A 112 12.21 -1.95 24.29
C GLU A 112 11.07 -1.12 23.70
N ARG A 113 11.31 0.15 23.43
CA ARG A 113 10.33 1.06 22.81
C ARG A 113 9.86 0.54 21.45
N TYR A 114 10.76 0.05 20.62
CA TYR A 114 10.40 -0.59 19.37
C TYR A 114 9.48 -1.80 19.58
N ARG A 115 9.83 -2.70 20.53
CA ARG A 115 9.04 -3.90 20.82
C ARG A 115 7.64 -3.55 21.34
N GLU A 116 7.53 -2.58 22.24
CA GLU A 116 6.25 -2.12 22.79
C GLU A 116 5.33 -1.56 21.71
N ARG A 117 5.90 -0.93 20.67
CA ARG A 117 5.13 -0.31 19.59
C ARG A 117 4.90 -1.22 18.36
N LEU A 118 5.38 -2.45 18.36
CA LEU A 118 5.15 -3.40 17.26
C LEU A 118 3.68 -3.56 16.87
N PRO A 119 2.71 -3.68 17.81
CA PRO A 119 1.30 -3.76 17.45
C PRO A 119 0.81 -2.53 16.67
N TYR A 120 1.26 -1.33 17.06
CA TYR A 120 0.95 -0.09 16.36
C TYR A 120 1.51 -0.06 14.93
N TYR A 121 2.77 -0.49 14.72
CA TYR A 121 3.35 -0.53 13.37
C TYR A 121 2.62 -1.51 12.46
N ARG A 122 2.25 -2.67 12.98
CA ARG A 122 1.44 -3.66 12.24
C ARG A 122 0.09 -3.09 11.84
N GLU A 123 -0.59 -2.43 12.76
CA GLU A 123 -1.86 -1.78 12.50
C GLU A 123 -1.72 -0.69 11.42
N GLU A 124 -0.75 0.22 11.54
CA GLU A 124 -0.57 1.30 10.56
C GLU A 124 -0.25 0.80 9.15
N ILE A 125 0.56 -0.25 9.01
CA ILE A 125 0.83 -0.87 7.70
C ILE A 125 -0.43 -1.54 7.13
N SER A 126 -1.31 -2.08 7.97
CA SER A 126 -2.57 -2.69 7.50
C SER A 126 -3.62 -1.67 7.04
N LYS A 127 -3.47 -0.38 7.40
CA LYS A 127 -4.37 0.70 6.97
C LYS A 127 -4.17 1.18 5.51
N CYS A 128 -3.51 0.39 4.70
CA CYS A 128 -3.42 0.59 3.26
C CYS A 128 -3.77 -0.71 2.53
N THR A 129 -3.98 -0.65 1.23
CA THR A 129 -4.28 -1.86 0.44
C THR A 129 -3.06 -2.74 0.31
N TYR A 130 -3.12 -3.94 0.86
CA TYR A 130 -2.01 -4.90 0.89
C TYR A 130 -2.50 -6.33 0.60
N ARG A 131 -1.55 -7.23 0.35
CA ARG A 131 -1.75 -8.69 0.39
C ARG A 131 -1.22 -9.20 1.72
N GLN A 132 -1.64 -10.40 2.14
CA GLN A 132 -1.06 -11.04 3.31
C GLN A 132 0.47 -10.92 3.32
N PHE A 133 1.06 -10.78 4.49
CA PHE A 133 2.48 -10.52 4.64
C PHE A 133 3.33 -11.80 4.69
N THR A 134 4.57 -11.68 4.23
CA THR A 134 5.62 -12.70 4.31
C THR A 134 6.97 -12.04 4.51
N THR A 135 7.92 -12.75 5.09
CA THR A 135 9.34 -12.35 5.15
C THR A 135 10.13 -12.75 3.89
N GLY A 136 9.46 -13.40 2.92
CA GLY A 136 10.11 -13.84 1.69
C GLY A 136 11.29 -14.78 1.93
N PHE A 137 12.43 -14.46 1.35
CA PHE A 137 13.67 -15.26 1.43
C PHE A 137 14.62 -14.85 2.57
N PHE A 138 14.20 -13.97 3.48
CA PHE A 138 15.12 -13.40 4.46
C PHE A 138 15.63 -14.43 5.48
N PHE A 139 14.80 -15.37 5.90
CA PHE A 139 15.17 -16.36 6.92
C PHE A 139 15.31 -17.76 6.36
N GLU A 140 14.45 -18.13 5.43
CA GLU A 140 14.47 -19.46 4.81
C GLU A 140 13.90 -19.39 3.39
N LYS A 141 14.07 -20.47 2.63
CA LYS A 141 13.41 -20.60 1.32
C LYS A 141 11.89 -20.61 1.53
N PRO A 142 11.14 -19.68 0.90
CA PRO A 142 9.70 -19.64 1.03
C PRO A 142 9.06 -20.97 0.63
N LYS A 143 8.15 -21.42 1.45
CA LYS A 143 7.32 -22.61 1.20
C LYS A 143 5.98 -22.19 0.58
N THR A 144 5.03 -23.11 0.53
CA THR A 144 3.68 -22.89 0.03
C THR A 144 2.96 -21.73 0.71
N ASP A 145 3.23 -21.49 1.99
CA ASP A 145 2.64 -20.42 2.80
C ASP A 145 3.01 -18.99 2.35
N ALA A 146 4.06 -18.83 1.54
CA ALA A 146 4.46 -17.52 0.99
C ALA A 146 3.64 -17.09 -0.25
N GLN A 147 2.74 -17.93 -0.71
CA GLN A 147 1.86 -17.70 -1.84
C GLN A 147 0.39 -17.65 -1.39
N ILE A 148 -0.46 -17.00 -2.17
CA ILE A 148 -1.90 -16.96 -1.96
C ILE A 148 -2.56 -17.80 -3.04
N TYR A 149 -3.16 -18.92 -2.65
CA TYR A 149 -3.74 -19.88 -3.59
C TYR A 149 -5.25 -19.67 -3.80
N ASP A 150 -5.94 -19.23 -2.75
CA ASP A 150 -7.40 -19.27 -2.70
C ASP A 150 -8.08 -18.08 -3.40
N ASN A 151 -7.39 -16.94 -3.48
CA ASN A 151 -7.96 -15.75 -4.11
C ASN A 151 -6.89 -14.71 -4.46
N ASN A 152 -7.24 -13.80 -5.38
CA ASN A 152 -6.42 -12.63 -5.74
C ASN A 152 -6.79 -11.39 -4.90
N VAL A 153 -7.39 -11.57 -3.73
CA VAL A 153 -7.99 -10.49 -2.97
C VAL A 153 -6.91 -9.71 -2.22
N TYR A 154 -6.86 -8.42 -2.53
CA TYR A 154 -6.20 -7.47 -1.66
C TYR A 154 -7.02 -7.27 -0.39
N VAL A 155 -6.35 -7.23 0.74
CA VAL A 155 -6.96 -6.76 1.98
C VAL A 155 -7.05 -5.24 1.92
N LYS A 156 -8.24 -4.72 2.15
CA LYS A 156 -8.52 -3.29 2.15
C LYS A 156 -9.47 -3.00 3.31
N GLU A 157 -8.94 -2.48 4.37
CA GLU A 157 -9.71 -2.08 5.56
C GLU A 157 -9.95 -0.58 5.60
N TYR A 158 -9.17 0.18 4.81
CA TYR A 158 -9.25 1.63 4.73
C TYR A 158 -9.31 2.11 3.30
N THR A 159 -10.14 3.08 3.05
CA THR A 159 -10.25 3.78 1.75
C THR A 159 -9.46 5.08 1.80
N TYR A 160 -8.57 5.27 0.84
CA TYR A 160 -7.86 6.53 0.63
C TYR A 160 -8.79 7.57 0.03
N LEU A 161 -9.09 8.65 0.76
CA LEU A 161 -10.00 9.71 0.33
C LEU A 161 -9.31 10.84 -0.40
N GLY A 162 -8.12 11.24 0.04
CA GLY A 162 -7.37 12.30 -0.62
C GLY A 162 -6.19 12.84 0.18
N LEU A 163 -5.48 13.79 -0.43
CA LEU A 163 -4.33 14.50 0.13
C LEU A 163 -4.67 15.99 0.23
N ILE A 164 -4.29 16.62 1.33
CA ILE A 164 -4.41 18.07 1.52
C ILE A 164 -3.26 18.78 0.78
N TYR A 165 -3.59 19.59 -0.20
CA TYR A 165 -2.61 20.36 -0.99
C TYR A 165 -2.43 21.78 -0.49
N GLN A 166 -3.51 22.40 0.02
CA GLN A 166 -3.49 23.76 0.50
C GLN A 166 -4.47 23.93 1.67
N VAL A 167 -4.14 24.83 2.57
CA VAL A 167 -5.00 25.27 3.68
C VAL A 167 -5.39 26.73 3.43
N HIS A 168 -6.70 27.00 3.35
CA HIS A 168 -7.24 28.34 3.08
C HIS A 168 -7.63 29.08 4.34
N SER A 169 -8.03 28.34 5.38
CA SER A 169 -8.28 28.84 6.74
C SER A 169 -7.94 27.74 7.73
N ASP A 170 -8.12 28.00 9.01
CA ASP A 170 -7.86 27.04 10.07
C ASP A 170 -8.53 25.67 9.89
N ARG A 171 -9.68 25.61 9.17
CA ARG A 171 -10.46 24.38 8.99
C ARG A 171 -10.92 24.10 7.57
N ILE A 172 -10.59 24.97 6.58
CA ILE A 172 -10.92 24.76 5.18
C ILE A 172 -9.68 24.42 4.40
N CYS A 173 -9.69 23.23 3.81
CA CYS A 173 -8.58 22.67 3.06
C CYS A 173 -8.97 22.41 1.61
N GLU A 174 -7.99 22.60 0.72
CA GLU A 174 -8.06 22.15 -0.66
C GLU A 174 -7.49 20.73 -0.75
N MET A 175 -8.26 19.81 -1.34
CA MET A 175 -7.81 18.45 -1.57
C MET A 175 -8.24 17.92 -2.94
N GLU A 176 -7.49 16.97 -3.48
CA GLU A 176 -7.88 16.19 -4.64
C GLU A 176 -8.54 14.89 -4.15
N GLN A 177 -9.79 14.69 -4.52
CA GLN A 177 -10.54 13.49 -4.20
C GLN A 177 -9.94 12.25 -4.87
N ARG A 178 -9.87 11.17 -4.13
CA ARG A 178 -9.46 9.85 -4.62
C ARG A 178 -10.57 8.81 -4.56
N ASN A 179 -11.42 8.88 -3.57
CA ASN A 179 -12.62 8.05 -3.42
C ASN A 179 -13.75 8.89 -2.84
N LYS A 180 -14.97 8.39 -2.98
CA LYS A 180 -16.19 9.05 -2.54
C LYS A 180 -16.28 9.11 -1.02
N PHE A 181 -16.71 10.24 -0.48
CA PHE A 181 -17.06 10.47 0.92
C PHE A 181 -18.19 11.51 1.01
N TYR A 182 -18.75 11.65 2.20
CA TYR A 182 -19.95 12.46 2.44
C TYR A 182 -19.72 13.50 3.53
N VAL A 183 -20.53 14.55 3.50
CA VAL A 183 -20.69 15.44 4.65
C VAL A 183 -21.23 14.64 5.83
N GLY A 184 -20.64 14.82 7.01
CA GLY A 184 -20.94 14.06 8.22
C GLY A 184 -20.07 12.83 8.45
N ASP A 185 -19.29 12.39 7.44
CA ASP A 185 -18.38 11.26 7.61
C ASP A 185 -17.30 11.56 8.68
N GLN A 186 -17.03 10.56 9.51
CA GLN A 186 -15.83 10.55 10.35
C GLN A 186 -14.68 9.92 9.56
N VAL A 187 -13.60 10.66 9.46
CA VAL A 187 -12.43 10.26 8.69
C VAL A 187 -11.17 10.31 9.54
N GLU A 188 -10.22 9.44 9.26
CA GLU A 188 -8.91 9.45 9.90
C GLU A 188 -7.92 10.26 9.06
N VAL A 189 -7.29 11.23 9.70
CA VAL A 189 -6.20 12.02 9.14
C VAL A 189 -4.87 11.43 9.57
N MET A 190 -4.08 10.97 8.61
CA MET A 190 -2.74 10.46 8.81
C MET A 190 -1.74 11.61 8.68
N LYS A 191 -1.11 11.99 9.79
CA LYS A 191 -0.08 13.03 9.82
C LYS A 191 1.33 12.48 9.62
N PRO A 192 2.25 13.26 9.03
CA PRO A 192 3.64 12.84 8.84
C PRO A 192 4.38 12.48 10.13
N ASN A 193 4.04 13.13 11.25
CA ASN A 193 4.68 12.93 12.56
C ASN A 193 4.26 11.64 13.30
N GLY A 194 3.36 10.84 12.72
CA GLY A 194 2.88 9.59 13.32
C GLY A 194 1.64 9.74 14.19
N GLU A 195 1.14 10.94 14.40
CA GLU A 195 -0.13 11.17 15.09
C GLU A 195 -1.28 11.10 14.09
N ASN A 196 -2.25 10.23 14.36
CA ASN A 196 -3.49 10.19 13.59
C ASN A 196 -4.60 10.92 14.36
N LYS A 197 -5.49 11.57 13.62
CA LYS A 197 -6.66 12.25 14.19
C LYS A 197 -7.92 11.75 13.51
N ILE A 198 -9.00 11.64 14.27
CA ILE A 198 -10.35 11.45 13.72
C ILE A 198 -11.01 12.82 13.66
N VAL A 199 -11.48 13.19 12.48
CA VAL A 199 -12.18 14.45 12.24
C VAL A 199 -13.47 14.20 11.47
N THR A 200 -14.43 15.13 11.56
CA THR A 200 -15.69 15.08 10.84
C THR A 200 -15.62 16.00 9.62
N VAL A 201 -16.15 15.55 8.50
CA VAL A 201 -16.37 16.36 7.28
C VAL A 201 -17.59 17.24 7.51
N GLU A 202 -17.40 18.55 7.69
CA GLU A 202 -18.49 19.51 7.98
C GLU A 202 -19.15 20.06 6.72
N SER A 203 -18.38 20.28 5.66
CA SER A 203 -18.92 20.68 4.35
C SER A 203 -17.96 20.35 3.21
N ILE A 204 -18.52 20.18 2.02
CA ILE A 204 -17.80 19.94 0.77
C ILE A 204 -18.26 20.98 -0.27
N GLN A 205 -17.31 21.61 -0.96
CA GLN A 205 -17.57 22.49 -2.10
C GLN A 205 -16.70 22.09 -3.29
N ASP A 206 -17.22 22.27 -4.49
CA ASP A 206 -16.43 22.12 -5.72
C ASP A 206 -15.57 23.37 -5.98
N GLU A 207 -14.83 23.36 -7.08
CA GLU A 207 -13.98 24.47 -7.52
C GLU A 207 -14.74 25.78 -7.84
N ASN A 208 -16.04 25.71 -8.06
CA ASN A 208 -16.93 26.85 -8.32
C ASN A 208 -17.63 27.36 -7.04
N GLY A 209 -17.35 26.74 -5.90
CA GLY A 209 -17.97 27.06 -4.60
C GLY A 209 -19.37 26.47 -4.41
N LEU A 210 -19.79 25.55 -5.30
CA LEU A 210 -21.08 24.84 -5.15
C LEU A 210 -20.99 23.83 -4.02
N CYS A 211 -21.88 23.96 -3.04
CA CYS A 211 -21.99 23.00 -1.93
C CYS A 211 -22.51 21.65 -2.41
N MET A 212 -21.95 20.59 -1.90
CA MET A 212 -22.28 19.21 -2.23
C MET A 212 -22.40 18.38 -0.95
N ASP A 213 -23.32 17.40 -0.96
CA ASP A 213 -23.46 16.43 0.14
C ASP A 213 -22.41 15.31 0.05
N CYS A 214 -21.87 15.10 -1.16
CA CYS A 214 -20.80 14.12 -1.39
C CYS A 214 -19.96 14.52 -2.61
N CYS A 215 -18.79 13.89 -2.75
CA CYS A 215 -17.88 14.08 -3.88
C CYS A 215 -17.99 12.89 -4.86
N PRO A 216 -18.72 13.00 -5.97
CA PRO A 216 -19.00 11.86 -6.85
C PRO A 216 -17.91 11.53 -7.88
N HIS A 217 -17.01 12.46 -8.19
CA HIS A 217 -16.09 12.33 -9.32
C HIS A 217 -14.64 12.18 -8.87
N PRO A 218 -13.92 11.11 -9.30
CA PRO A 218 -12.52 10.91 -8.97
C PRO A 218 -11.64 12.05 -9.51
N LYS A 219 -10.63 12.43 -8.73
CA LYS A 219 -9.71 13.54 -9.00
C LYS A 219 -10.35 14.93 -9.03
N GLN A 220 -11.54 15.07 -8.48
CA GLN A 220 -12.18 16.36 -8.33
C GLN A 220 -11.40 17.21 -7.32
N LYS A 221 -11.17 18.47 -7.64
CA LYS A 221 -10.64 19.47 -6.71
C LYS A 221 -11.76 19.89 -5.78
N LEU A 222 -11.54 19.77 -4.49
CA LEU A 222 -12.53 20.06 -3.46
C LEU A 222 -12.00 21.06 -2.44
N PHE A 223 -12.90 21.89 -1.94
CA PHE A 223 -12.72 22.66 -0.72
C PHE A 223 -13.54 22.03 0.38
N VAL A 224 -12.87 21.46 1.37
CA VAL A 224 -13.50 20.68 2.43
C VAL A 224 -13.25 21.35 3.77
N ARG A 225 -14.33 21.56 4.54
CA ARG A 225 -14.25 21.99 5.94
C ARG A 225 -14.27 20.75 6.83
N PHE A 226 -13.32 20.70 7.75
CA PHE A 226 -13.22 19.66 8.76
C PHE A 226 -13.51 20.22 10.16
N SER A 227 -13.87 19.36 11.09
CA SER A 227 -14.13 19.74 12.51
C SER A 227 -12.90 20.26 13.23
N GLU A 228 -11.70 19.91 12.76
CA GLU A 228 -10.41 20.38 13.28
C GLU A 228 -9.50 20.91 12.16
N PRO A 229 -8.50 21.75 12.49
CA PRO A 229 -7.51 22.19 11.51
C PRO A 229 -6.63 21.05 11.03
N LEU A 230 -6.39 21.04 9.72
CA LEU A 230 -5.47 20.14 9.03
C LEU A 230 -4.30 20.92 8.45
N GLU A 231 -3.27 20.18 8.01
CA GLU A 231 -2.05 20.72 7.46
C GLU A 231 -1.80 20.22 6.04
N ILE A 232 -0.94 20.92 5.31
CA ILE A 232 -0.50 20.50 3.98
C ILE A 232 0.21 19.14 4.11
N PHE A 233 -0.09 18.23 3.19
CA PHE A 233 0.36 16.84 3.14
C PHE A 233 -0.31 15.88 4.16
N ASP A 234 -1.27 16.34 4.93
CA ASP A 234 -2.15 15.41 5.65
C ASP A 234 -2.88 14.50 4.65
N LEU A 235 -2.87 13.20 4.91
CA LEU A 235 -3.62 12.22 4.11
C LEU A 235 -4.91 11.86 4.83
N VAL A 236 -6.00 11.87 4.07
CA VAL A 236 -7.33 11.54 4.59
C VAL A 236 -7.71 10.14 4.15
N ARG A 237 -8.11 9.30 5.11
CA ARG A 237 -8.58 7.93 4.88
C ARG A 237 -9.78 7.62 5.75
N GLN A 238 -10.55 6.61 5.37
CA GLN A 238 -11.73 6.17 6.11
C GLN A 238 -11.71 4.66 6.26
N LYS A 239 -12.08 4.18 7.43
CA LYS A 239 -12.27 2.74 7.68
C LYS A 239 -13.52 2.26 6.93
N GLU A 240 -13.43 1.09 6.27
CA GLU A 240 -14.55 0.46 5.55
C GLU A 240 -15.55 -0.21 6.47
#